data_8aaf0499aad4dc46c9f90dbe3601b4c6
#
_entry.id   8aaf0499aad4dc46c9f90dbe3601b4c6
#
_cell.length_a   1.000
_cell.length_b   1.000
_cell.length_c   1.000
_cell.angle_alpha   90.00
_cell.angle_beta   90.00
_cell.angle_gamma   90.00
#
_symmetry.space_group_name_H-M   'P 1'
#
loop_
_entity.id
_entity.type
_entity.pdbx_description
1 polymer ?
#
loop_
_entity_poly.entity_id
_entity_poly.type
_entity_poly.pdbx_seq_one_letter_code
_entity_poly.pdbx_strand_id
1 'polypeptide(L)'
;MTFRVIVTLILSIVLASCGTTFNGVTLSEARLKQTKRIAVIALTGDTVTYQRQGFVKGEFRAMDVPSWDLDNLHASRFANEMTASLGVQAVAYRGPRHETLKRSIYAANPALRRDRFDWKAAEQDLRAVAIETDADLIALVLREGFNDELATTQFPVAGFGFTGGRGSCAAFANLTVMIVDASRIEPIAGANVFKRSSDGKILSGRRGLPLELCENEATDLSPTQVEILRRTLLTIVDPNTIQQTTKRLLKYE
;
A
#
# COMPACT_ATOMS: atom_id res chain seq x y z
N MET A 1 25.44 24.38 36.42
CA MET A 1 24.21 24.59 35.62
C MET A 1 24.28 24.04 34.18
N THR A 2 25.43 23.60 33.70
CA THR A 2 25.69 23.16 32.31
C THR A 2 25.33 21.71 31.99
N PHE A 3 25.38 20.79 32.98
CA PHE A 3 25.15 19.36 32.73
C PHE A 3 23.68 19.02 32.44
N ARG A 4 22.71 19.71 33.06
CA ARG A 4 21.29 19.47 32.83
C ARG A 4 20.80 19.91 31.45
N VAL A 5 21.41 20.97 30.89
CA VAL A 5 21.05 21.48 29.55
C VAL A 5 21.50 20.51 28.45
N ILE A 6 22.69 19.91 28.62
CA ILE A 6 23.24 18.95 27.65
C ILE A 6 22.41 17.66 27.61
N VAL A 7 21.96 17.13 28.75
CA VAL A 7 21.12 15.92 28.83
C VAL A 7 19.75 16.17 28.17
N THR A 8 19.16 17.34 28.36
CA THR A 8 17.88 17.69 27.75
C THR A 8 18.01 17.84 26.23
N LEU A 9 19.12 18.39 25.75
CA LEU A 9 19.36 18.52 24.30
C LEU A 9 19.57 17.17 23.62
N ILE A 10 20.32 16.26 24.26
CA ILE A 10 20.55 14.90 23.74
C ILE A 10 19.24 14.10 23.76
N LEU A 11 18.42 14.23 24.80
CA LEU A 11 17.11 13.55 24.85
C LEU A 11 16.14 14.06 23.77
N SER A 12 16.20 15.35 23.43
CA SER A 12 15.38 15.93 22.35
C SER A 12 15.79 15.43 20.97
N ILE A 13 17.08 15.16 20.74
CA ILE A 13 17.58 14.63 19.46
C ILE A 13 17.23 13.15 19.29
N VAL A 14 17.19 12.38 20.37
CA VAL A 14 16.82 10.95 20.32
C VAL A 14 15.31 10.75 20.08
N LEU A 15 14.47 11.69 20.52
CA LEU A 15 13.03 11.65 20.28
C LEU A 15 12.64 12.10 18.85
N ALA A 16 13.51 12.82 18.15
CA ALA A 16 13.26 13.25 16.76
C ALA A 16 13.52 12.15 15.72
N SER A 17 14.07 10.98 16.11
CA SER A 17 14.34 9.86 15.20
C SER A 17 13.22 8.83 15.13
N CYS A 18 12.05 9.07 15.77
CA CYS A 18 10.89 8.22 15.63
C CYS A 18 10.20 8.47 14.29
N GLY A 19 10.51 7.60 13.34
CA GLY A 19 9.65 7.21 12.22
C GLY A 19 9.06 8.38 11.43
N THR A 20 9.76 8.86 10.40
CA THR A 20 9.11 9.61 9.32
C THR A 20 8.06 8.69 8.67
N THR A 21 6.85 8.73 9.19
CA THR A 21 5.70 8.21 8.46
C THR A 21 5.57 9.08 7.22
N PHE A 22 5.74 8.54 6.02
CA PHE A 22 5.50 9.24 4.74
C PHE A 22 4.04 9.70 4.58
N ASN A 23 3.17 9.37 5.51
CA ASN A 23 1.81 9.86 5.60
C ASN A 23 1.82 11.37 5.87
N GLY A 24 1.48 12.16 4.86
CA GLY A 24 1.40 13.61 4.96
C GLY A 24 2.49 14.38 4.20
N VAL A 25 3.48 13.69 3.62
CA VAL A 25 4.36 14.34 2.64
C VAL A 25 3.63 14.37 1.30
N THR A 26 3.50 15.55 0.73
CA THR A 26 2.73 15.77 -0.51
C THR A 26 3.61 16.28 -1.63
N LEU A 27 3.24 15.92 -2.86
CA LEU A 27 3.90 16.38 -4.08
C LEU A 27 3.53 17.86 -4.33
N SER A 28 4.53 18.73 -4.45
CA SER A 28 4.27 20.13 -4.77
C SER A 28 3.83 20.31 -6.22
N GLU A 29 2.99 21.33 -6.46
CA GLU A 29 2.58 21.68 -7.82
C GLU A 29 3.78 22.03 -8.72
N ALA A 30 4.79 22.71 -8.17
CA ALA A 30 6.00 23.03 -8.92
C ALA A 30 6.70 21.78 -9.43
N ARG A 31 6.81 20.72 -8.60
CA ARG A 31 7.40 19.46 -9.01
C ARG A 31 6.53 18.74 -10.04
N LEU A 32 5.20 18.77 -9.85
CA LEU A 32 4.26 18.18 -10.80
C LEU A 32 4.33 18.84 -12.18
N LYS A 33 4.39 20.18 -12.24
CA LYS A 33 4.54 20.93 -13.51
C LYS A 33 5.84 20.61 -14.26
N GLN A 34 6.88 20.19 -13.56
CA GLN A 34 8.16 19.76 -14.16
C GLN A 34 8.15 18.28 -14.59
N THR A 35 7.14 17.53 -14.16
CA THR A 35 7.03 16.10 -14.43
C THR A 35 6.35 15.86 -15.77
N LYS A 36 7.00 15.14 -16.66
CA LYS A 36 6.43 14.72 -17.96
C LYS A 36 5.78 13.35 -17.87
N ARG A 37 6.43 12.44 -17.12
CA ARG A 37 5.98 11.05 -17.03
C ARG A 37 6.16 10.46 -15.64
N ILE A 38 5.21 9.62 -15.26
CA ILE A 38 5.21 8.83 -14.01
C ILE A 38 5.19 7.35 -14.40
N ALA A 39 6.17 6.57 -13.97
CA ALA A 39 6.08 5.10 -14.03
C ALA A 39 5.29 4.59 -12.83
N VAL A 40 4.28 3.78 -13.04
CA VAL A 40 3.46 3.20 -11.97
C VAL A 40 3.77 1.71 -11.83
N ILE A 41 4.26 1.31 -10.68
CA ILE A 41 4.64 -0.07 -10.36
C ILE A 41 3.79 -0.51 -9.17
N ALA A 42 2.97 -1.54 -9.35
CA ALA A 42 2.29 -2.16 -8.22
C ALA A 42 3.06 -3.40 -7.78
N LEU A 43 3.38 -3.45 -6.50
CA LEU A 43 4.08 -4.53 -5.83
C LEU A 43 3.19 -5.07 -4.70
N THR A 44 1.89 -5.26 -4.99
CA THR A 44 0.90 -5.69 -4.03
C THR A 44 0.94 -7.21 -3.78
N GLY A 45 1.51 -7.93 -4.74
CA GLY A 45 1.69 -9.38 -4.70
C GLY A 45 0.42 -10.16 -5.02
N ASP A 46 0.63 -11.44 -5.26
CA ASP A 46 -0.41 -12.39 -5.65
C ASP A 46 -0.85 -13.26 -4.46
N THR A 47 -0.86 -12.69 -3.26
CA THR A 47 -1.24 -13.40 -2.03
C THR A 47 -2.38 -12.67 -1.35
N VAL A 48 -3.42 -13.41 -0.99
CA VAL A 48 -4.54 -12.96 -0.17
C VAL A 48 -4.41 -13.58 1.22
N THR A 49 -4.47 -12.74 2.25
CA THR A 49 -4.35 -13.22 3.63
C THR A 49 -5.72 -13.41 4.26
N TYR A 50 -5.88 -14.51 4.98
CA TYR A 50 -7.03 -14.77 5.83
C TYR A 50 -6.64 -14.62 7.28
N GLN A 51 -7.48 -13.94 8.05
CA GLN A 51 -7.32 -13.83 9.49
C GLN A 51 -8.63 -14.15 10.18
N ARG A 52 -8.60 -15.12 11.05
CA ARG A 52 -9.74 -15.48 11.91
C ARG A 52 -9.44 -15.08 13.34
N GLN A 53 -10.37 -14.35 13.93
CA GLN A 53 -10.30 -14.00 15.33
C GLN A 53 -10.97 -15.09 16.17
N GLY A 54 -10.17 -15.83 16.93
CA GLY A 54 -10.64 -16.79 17.91
C GLY A 54 -10.58 -16.21 19.34
N PHE A 55 -11.31 -16.81 20.28
CA PHE A 55 -11.31 -16.39 21.69
C PHE A 55 -9.94 -16.59 22.38
N VAL A 56 -9.14 -17.56 21.91
CA VAL A 56 -7.87 -17.97 22.53
C VAL A 56 -6.70 -17.91 21.55
N LYS A 57 -6.94 -18.21 20.28
CA LYS A 57 -5.91 -18.15 19.20
C LYS A 57 -6.50 -17.52 17.96
N GLY A 58 -5.77 -16.55 17.40
CA GLY A 58 -6.04 -16.11 16.03
C GLY A 58 -5.46 -17.09 15.02
N GLU A 59 -6.13 -17.29 13.91
CA GLU A 59 -5.64 -18.05 12.78
C GLU A 59 -5.20 -17.09 11.69
N PHE A 60 -4.02 -17.35 11.12
CA PHE A 60 -3.48 -16.59 9.99
C PHE A 60 -3.10 -17.57 8.89
N ARG A 61 -3.61 -17.35 7.69
CA ARG A 61 -3.25 -18.13 6.50
C ARG A 61 -3.05 -17.21 5.31
N ALA A 62 -2.28 -17.67 4.36
CA ALA A 62 -2.06 -17.00 3.09
C ALA A 62 -2.51 -17.93 1.96
N MET A 63 -3.18 -17.36 0.97
CA MET A 63 -3.63 -18.03 -0.23
C MET A 63 -2.97 -17.37 -1.44
N ASP A 64 -2.22 -18.12 -2.22
CA ASP A 64 -1.61 -17.63 -3.44
C ASP A 64 -2.65 -17.57 -4.57
N VAL A 65 -2.71 -16.43 -5.23
CA VAL A 65 -3.69 -16.13 -6.29
C VAL A 65 -3.02 -15.54 -7.54
N PRO A 66 -1.98 -16.18 -8.09
CA PRO A 66 -1.21 -15.60 -9.20
C PRO A 66 -2.07 -15.34 -10.45
N SER A 67 -3.13 -16.14 -10.64
CA SER A 67 -4.07 -15.95 -11.74
C SER A 67 -4.93 -14.69 -11.65
N TRP A 68 -4.93 -13.99 -10.50
CA TRP A 68 -5.67 -12.74 -10.35
C TRP A 68 -4.91 -11.54 -10.92
N ASP A 69 -3.61 -11.68 -11.12
CA ASP A 69 -2.73 -10.68 -11.73
C ASP A 69 -2.91 -9.27 -11.09
N LEU A 70 -2.92 -9.25 -9.76
CA LEU A 70 -3.25 -8.05 -8.98
C LEU A 70 -2.29 -6.90 -9.25
N ASP A 71 -1.00 -7.19 -9.38
CA ASP A 71 0.02 -6.17 -9.61
C ASP A 71 -0.22 -5.43 -10.95
N ASN A 72 -0.46 -6.16 -12.04
CA ASN A 72 -0.74 -5.54 -13.34
C ASN A 72 -2.05 -4.76 -13.33
N LEU A 73 -3.09 -5.33 -12.73
CA LEU A 73 -4.39 -4.68 -12.63
C LEU A 73 -4.29 -3.34 -11.88
N HIS A 74 -3.60 -3.33 -10.74
CA HIS A 74 -3.46 -2.12 -9.93
C HIS A 74 -2.52 -1.12 -10.59
N ALA A 75 -1.38 -1.53 -11.16
CA ALA A 75 -0.52 -0.64 -11.91
C ALA A 75 -1.28 0.09 -13.01
N SER A 76 -2.08 -0.65 -13.79
CA SER A 76 -2.88 -0.07 -14.89
C SER A 76 -3.97 0.88 -14.38
N ARG A 77 -4.70 0.50 -13.33
CA ARG A 77 -5.75 1.36 -12.73
C ARG A 77 -5.17 2.65 -12.16
N PHE A 78 -4.07 2.56 -11.41
CA PHE A 78 -3.42 3.73 -10.84
C PHE A 78 -2.84 4.63 -11.95
N ALA A 79 -2.24 4.08 -13.01
CA ALA A 79 -1.73 4.85 -14.13
C ALA A 79 -2.85 5.65 -14.81
N ASN A 80 -3.98 5.01 -15.10
CA ASN A 80 -5.13 5.67 -15.71
C ASN A 80 -5.67 6.81 -14.84
N GLU A 81 -5.90 6.56 -13.54
CA GLU A 81 -6.43 7.55 -12.62
C GLU A 81 -5.45 8.68 -12.32
N MET A 82 -4.15 8.39 -12.23
CA MET A 82 -3.12 9.42 -12.08
C MET A 82 -3.05 10.30 -13.31
N THR A 83 -3.10 9.73 -14.53
CA THR A 83 -3.14 10.52 -15.77
C THR A 83 -4.35 11.46 -15.77
N ALA A 84 -5.53 10.94 -15.43
CA ALA A 84 -6.76 11.73 -15.41
C ALA A 84 -6.75 12.82 -14.32
N SER A 85 -6.20 12.52 -13.14
CA SER A 85 -6.25 13.41 -11.97
C SER A 85 -5.11 14.42 -11.93
N LEU A 86 -3.92 14.07 -12.42
CA LEU A 86 -2.72 14.92 -12.33
C LEU A 86 -2.43 15.68 -13.63
N GLY A 87 -3.03 15.29 -14.75
CA GLY A 87 -2.72 15.85 -16.06
C GLY A 87 -1.31 15.52 -16.57
N VAL A 88 -0.65 14.51 -15.97
CA VAL A 88 0.68 14.04 -16.32
C VAL A 88 0.55 12.61 -16.85
N GLN A 89 1.28 12.29 -17.91
CA GLN A 89 1.28 10.94 -18.45
C GLN A 89 1.78 9.94 -17.41
N ALA A 90 0.94 9.00 -16.96
CA ALA A 90 1.33 7.90 -16.13
C ALA A 90 1.24 6.59 -16.92
N VAL A 91 2.26 5.73 -16.78
CA VAL A 91 2.38 4.46 -17.50
C VAL A 91 2.59 3.32 -16.53
N ALA A 92 1.79 2.26 -16.67
CA ALA A 92 1.98 1.06 -15.89
C ALA A 92 3.26 0.33 -16.32
N TYR A 93 4.10 -0.02 -15.35
CA TYR A 93 5.31 -0.78 -15.59
C TYR A 93 5.16 -2.22 -15.12
N ARG A 94 5.46 -3.14 -16.02
CA ARG A 94 5.54 -4.57 -15.77
C ARG A 94 6.71 -5.19 -16.55
N GLY A 95 7.84 -4.56 -16.43
CA GLY A 95 9.06 -5.01 -17.09
C GLY A 95 9.81 -6.08 -16.29
N PRO A 96 10.98 -6.49 -16.77
CA PRO A 96 11.80 -7.56 -16.20
C PRO A 96 12.26 -7.27 -14.76
N ARG A 97 12.23 -6.00 -14.32
CA ARG A 97 12.65 -5.60 -12.98
C ARG A 97 11.56 -5.77 -11.92
N HIS A 98 10.31 -6.06 -12.32
CA HIS A 98 9.18 -6.13 -11.41
C HIS A 98 9.41 -7.11 -10.25
N GLU A 99 9.79 -8.36 -10.55
CA GLU A 99 10.01 -9.39 -9.53
C GLU A 99 11.24 -9.14 -8.66
N THR A 100 12.28 -8.51 -9.23
CA THR A 100 13.48 -8.14 -8.45
C THR A 100 13.15 -7.02 -7.47
N LEU A 101 12.43 -5.99 -7.91
CA LEU A 101 11.94 -4.91 -7.05
C LEU A 101 11.06 -5.43 -5.92
N LYS A 102 10.13 -6.33 -6.25
CA LYS A 102 9.25 -6.95 -5.25
C LYS A 102 10.05 -7.66 -4.17
N ARG A 103 11.04 -8.46 -4.57
CA ARG A 103 11.94 -9.14 -3.63
C ARG A 103 12.77 -8.16 -2.81
N SER A 104 13.40 -7.17 -3.42
CA SER A 104 14.24 -6.18 -2.74
C SER A 104 13.46 -5.38 -1.71
N ILE A 105 12.27 -4.92 -2.07
CA ILE A 105 11.44 -4.10 -1.18
C ILE A 105 10.89 -4.90 0.01
N TYR A 106 10.53 -6.18 -0.20
CA TYR A 106 9.94 -6.99 0.87
C TYR A 106 10.92 -7.91 1.59
N ALA A 107 12.14 -8.12 1.09
CA ALA A 107 13.13 -9.01 1.72
C ALA A 107 13.53 -8.55 3.13
N ALA A 108 13.69 -7.25 3.32
CA ALA A 108 14.07 -6.68 4.61
C ALA A 108 12.90 -6.62 5.62
N ASN A 109 11.66 -6.90 5.17
CA ASN A 109 10.49 -6.73 6.00
C ASN A 109 9.39 -7.78 5.76
N PRO A 110 9.63 -9.06 6.07
CA PRO A 110 8.63 -10.11 5.91
C PRO A 110 7.37 -9.88 6.77
N ALA A 111 7.49 -9.09 7.85
CA ALA A 111 6.39 -8.75 8.73
C ALA A 111 5.58 -7.52 8.27
N LEU A 112 5.87 -6.95 7.10
CA LEU A 112 5.13 -5.84 6.49
C LEU A 112 5.04 -4.57 7.36
N ARG A 113 6.08 -4.29 8.14
CA ARG A 113 6.16 -3.07 8.93
C ARG A 113 6.62 -1.90 8.06
N ARG A 114 5.89 -0.77 8.13
CA ARG A 114 6.01 0.45 7.33
C ARG A 114 7.40 1.07 7.23
N ASP A 115 8.24 0.86 8.20
CA ASP A 115 9.40 1.68 8.51
C ASP A 115 10.72 1.16 7.97
N ARG A 116 10.70 0.10 7.15
CA ARG A 116 11.93 -0.58 6.75
C ARG A 116 11.95 -1.01 5.29
N PHE A 117 11.67 -0.08 4.38
CA PHE A 117 12.02 -0.31 2.98
C PHE A 117 13.53 -0.17 2.82
N ASP A 118 14.18 -1.18 2.31
CA ASP A 118 15.57 -1.06 1.92
C ASP A 118 15.66 -0.38 0.53
N TRP A 119 15.55 0.94 0.54
CA TRP A 119 15.68 1.77 -0.66
C TRP A 119 17.00 1.53 -1.38
N LYS A 120 18.06 1.26 -0.64
CA LYS A 120 19.38 1.01 -1.20
C LYS A 120 19.41 -0.29 -1.99
N ALA A 121 18.74 -1.33 -1.51
CA ALA A 121 18.62 -2.59 -2.26
C ALA A 121 17.79 -2.44 -3.53
N ALA A 122 16.79 -1.56 -3.53
CA ALA A 122 15.91 -1.31 -4.67
C ALA A 122 16.43 -0.23 -5.64
N GLU A 123 17.43 0.55 -5.25
CA GLU A 123 17.88 1.75 -5.98
C GLU A 123 18.25 1.45 -7.44
N GLN A 124 19.04 0.41 -7.67
CA GLN A 124 19.49 0.07 -9.03
C GLN A 124 18.33 -0.30 -9.94
N ASP A 125 17.39 -1.08 -9.46
CA ASP A 125 16.22 -1.49 -10.24
C ASP A 125 15.26 -0.31 -10.48
N LEU A 126 15.08 0.58 -9.50
CA LEU A 126 14.27 1.80 -9.67
C LEU A 126 14.88 2.75 -10.70
N ARG A 127 16.20 2.93 -10.70
CA ARG A 127 16.89 3.70 -11.74
C ARG A 127 16.71 3.08 -13.13
N ALA A 128 16.83 1.76 -13.24
CA ALA A 128 16.61 1.07 -14.50
C ALA A 128 15.17 1.26 -15.01
N VAL A 129 14.17 1.15 -14.13
CA VAL A 129 12.77 1.43 -14.49
C VAL A 129 12.57 2.86 -14.95
N ALA A 130 13.16 3.84 -14.26
CA ALA A 130 13.08 5.24 -14.67
C ALA A 130 13.62 5.46 -16.10
N ILE A 131 14.76 4.83 -16.42
CA ILE A 131 15.36 4.89 -17.75
C ILE A 131 14.49 4.17 -18.79
N GLU A 132 14.04 2.94 -18.50
CA GLU A 132 13.21 2.13 -19.41
C GLU A 132 11.88 2.81 -19.75
N THR A 133 11.33 3.59 -18.82
CA THR A 133 10.05 4.27 -18.99
C THR A 133 10.16 5.75 -19.35
N ASP A 134 11.36 6.32 -19.34
CA ASP A 134 11.61 7.77 -19.46
C ASP A 134 10.78 8.56 -18.44
N ALA A 135 10.79 8.10 -17.20
CA ALA A 135 9.97 8.66 -16.13
C ALA A 135 10.75 9.59 -15.21
N ASP A 136 10.15 10.75 -14.88
CA ASP A 136 10.68 11.71 -13.89
C ASP A 136 10.34 11.31 -12.46
N LEU A 137 9.22 10.59 -12.30
CA LEU A 137 8.72 10.07 -11.03
C LEU A 137 8.34 8.60 -11.16
N ILE A 138 8.45 7.88 -10.04
CA ILE A 138 7.98 6.51 -9.93
C ILE A 138 6.90 6.46 -8.84
N ALA A 139 5.72 5.97 -9.17
CA ALA A 139 4.66 5.68 -8.22
C ALA A 139 4.68 4.20 -7.84
N LEU A 140 5.02 3.90 -6.61
CA LEU A 140 4.99 2.54 -6.06
C LEU A 140 3.68 2.31 -5.32
N VAL A 141 2.90 1.32 -5.76
CA VAL A 141 1.72 0.83 -5.03
C VAL A 141 2.15 -0.38 -4.22
N LEU A 142 2.19 -0.23 -2.91
CA LEU A 142 2.79 -1.20 -1.98
C LEU A 142 1.75 -1.77 -1.03
N ARG A 143 1.99 -2.98 -0.55
CA ARG A 143 1.26 -3.51 0.60
C ARG A 143 1.61 -2.70 1.84
N GLU A 144 0.62 -2.30 2.59
CA GLU A 144 0.81 -1.65 3.87
C GLU A 144 0.35 -2.56 5.00
N GLY A 145 1.19 -2.67 6.04
CA GLY A 145 0.79 -3.29 7.29
C GLY A 145 0.06 -2.24 8.14
N PHE A 146 -1.14 -2.54 8.56
CA PHE A 146 -1.93 -1.68 9.42
C PHE A 146 -2.17 -2.37 10.76
N ASN A 147 -1.82 -1.70 11.85
CA ASN A 147 -2.37 -2.05 13.15
C ASN A 147 -3.80 -1.53 13.15
N ASP A 148 -4.74 -2.41 12.90
CA ASP A 148 -6.14 -2.05 12.89
C ASP A 148 -6.61 -1.87 14.34
N GLU A 149 -6.68 -0.63 14.78
CA GLU A 149 -7.24 -0.30 16.11
C GLU A 149 -8.71 -0.68 16.23
N LEU A 150 -9.40 -0.85 15.11
CA LEU A 150 -10.80 -1.28 15.05
C LEU A 150 -10.96 -2.80 14.91
N ALA A 151 -9.97 -3.48 14.35
CA ALA A 151 -9.93 -4.92 14.38
C ALA A 151 -9.12 -5.32 15.59
N THR A 152 -9.77 -5.87 16.53
CA THR A 152 -9.26 -6.59 17.68
C THR A 152 -8.32 -7.76 17.28
N THR A 153 -7.66 -7.69 16.12
CA THR A 153 -6.73 -8.70 15.62
C THR A 153 -5.34 -8.41 16.17
N GLN A 154 -4.73 -9.38 16.82
CA GLN A 154 -3.35 -9.32 17.31
C GLN A 154 -2.31 -9.35 16.19
N PHE A 155 -2.73 -9.45 14.93
CA PHE A 155 -1.85 -9.60 13.77
C PHE A 155 -1.96 -8.40 12.83
N PRO A 156 -0.84 -7.89 12.31
CA PRO A 156 -0.87 -6.84 11.31
C PRO A 156 -1.53 -7.34 10.02
N VAL A 157 -2.55 -6.62 9.59
CA VAL A 157 -3.27 -6.88 8.33
C VAL A 157 -2.54 -6.12 7.23
N ALA A 158 -2.09 -6.80 6.19
CA ALA A 158 -1.34 -6.16 5.12
C ALA A 158 -1.78 -6.63 3.73
N GLY A 159 -1.73 -5.71 2.77
CA GLY A 159 -2.11 -6.02 1.40
C GLY A 159 -3.58 -6.38 1.25
N PHE A 160 -3.86 -7.43 0.50
CA PHE A 160 -5.22 -7.94 0.29
C PHE A 160 -5.54 -9.10 1.24
N GLY A 161 -6.77 -9.14 1.70
CA GLY A 161 -7.21 -10.23 2.55
C GLY A 161 -8.66 -10.16 2.96
N PHE A 162 -9.03 -11.07 3.83
CA PHE A 162 -10.32 -11.07 4.50
C PHE A 162 -10.16 -11.52 5.96
N THR A 163 -11.06 -11.07 6.78
CA THR A 163 -11.03 -11.33 8.22
C THR A 163 -12.39 -11.80 8.66
N GLY A 164 -12.41 -12.80 9.54
CA GLY A 164 -13.62 -13.34 10.13
C GLY A 164 -13.55 -13.39 11.65
N GLY A 165 -14.71 -13.31 12.30
CA GLY A 165 -14.85 -13.50 13.73
C GLY A 165 -16.09 -12.82 14.29
N ARG A 166 -16.63 -13.35 15.40
CA ARG A 166 -17.79 -12.81 16.13
C ARG A 166 -19.01 -12.49 15.26
N GLY A 167 -19.32 -13.32 14.26
CA GLY A 167 -20.47 -13.13 13.38
C GLY A 167 -20.25 -12.06 12.31
N SER A 168 -19.01 -11.74 11.96
CA SER A 168 -18.66 -10.84 10.87
C SER A 168 -17.64 -11.45 9.94
N CYS A 169 -17.73 -11.12 8.65
CA CYS A 169 -16.77 -11.46 7.64
C CYS A 169 -16.56 -10.25 6.73
N ALA A 170 -15.33 -9.86 6.51
CA ALA A 170 -15.03 -8.69 5.68
C ALA A 170 -13.72 -8.84 4.91
N ALA A 171 -13.74 -8.48 3.63
CA ALA A 171 -12.55 -8.28 2.81
C ALA A 171 -11.88 -6.93 3.14
N PHE A 172 -10.58 -6.85 2.95
CA PHE A 172 -9.81 -5.63 3.11
C PHE A 172 -8.74 -5.47 2.03
N ALA A 173 -8.35 -4.22 1.77
CA ALA A 173 -7.21 -3.87 0.94
C ALA A 173 -6.42 -2.75 1.65
N ASN A 174 -5.27 -3.09 2.18
CA ASN A 174 -4.37 -2.15 2.87
C ASN A 174 -3.17 -1.89 1.97
N LEU A 175 -3.23 -0.79 1.25
CA LEU A 175 -2.22 -0.38 0.30
C LEU A 175 -1.76 1.04 0.60
N THR A 176 -0.55 1.36 0.18
CA THR A 176 -0.01 2.73 0.14
C THR A 176 0.53 3.03 -1.23
N VAL A 177 0.43 4.29 -1.65
CA VAL A 177 1.13 4.81 -2.82
C VAL A 177 2.26 5.68 -2.34
N MET A 178 3.44 5.46 -2.89
CA MET A 178 4.62 6.25 -2.63
C MET A 178 5.18 6.82 -3.93
N ILE A 179 5.42 8.11 -3.96
CA ILE A 179 6.05 8.78 -5.10
C ILE A 179 7.54 8.94 -4.83
N VAL A 180 8.34 8.41 -5.72
CA VAL A 180 9.81 8.45 -5.68
C VAL A 180 10.31 9.37 -6.77
N ASP A 181 11.24 10.28 -6.45
CA ASP A 181 11.97 11.07 -7.43
C ASP A 181 12.95 10.17 -8.18
N ALA A 182 12.78 10.04 -9.50
CA ALA A 182 13.56 9.11 -10.31
C ALA A 182 15.05 9.49 -10.43
N SER A 183 15.38 10.77 -10.25
CA SER A 183 16.77 11.24 -10.34
C SER A 183 17.57 10.95 -9.06
N ARG A 184 16.91 10.99 -7.89
CA ARG A 184 17.56 10.83 -6.58
C ARG A 184 17.27 9.49 -5.93
N ILE A 185 16.19 8.82 -6.39
CA ILE A 185 15.64 7.60 -5.76
C ILE A 185 15.28 7.88 -4.29
N GLU A 186 14.60 8.97 -4.08
CA GLU A 186 14.11 9.40 -2.77
C GLU A 186 12.59 9.51 -2.79
N PRO A 187 11.89 8.98 -1.78
CA PRO A 187 10.47 9.17 -1.66
C PRO A 187 10.15 10.64 -1.33
N ILE A 188 9.27 11.24 -2.11
CA ILE A 188 8.91 12.66 -2.01
C ILE A 188 7.44 12.91 -1.69
N ALA A 189 6.59 11.90 -1.78
CA ALA A 189 5.20 11.97 -1.36
C ALA A 189 4.65 10.57 -1.05
N GLY A 190 3.59 10.49 -0.26
CA GLY A 190 2.93 9.22 0.01
C GLY A 190 1.52 9.38 0.57
N ALA A 191 0.65 8.44 0.22
CA ALA A 191 -0.73 8.39 0.70
C ALA A 191 -1.23 6.95 0.82
N ASN A 192 -1.97 6.67 1.89
CA ASN A 192 -2.65 5.39 2.04
C ASN A 192 -3.85 5.29 1.09
N VAL A 193 -4.05 4.11 0.53
CA VAL A 193 -5.16 3.81 -0.37
C VAL A 193 -6.39 3.47 0.46
N PHE A 194 -7.19 4.47 0.80
CA PHE A 194 -8.47 4.29 1.45
C PHE A 194 -9.47 5.38 1.04
N LYS A 195 -10.74 5.09 1.21
CA LYS A 195 -11.83 6.03 1.01
C LYS A 195 -12.19 6.70 2.34
N ARG A 196 -12.43 8.02 2.31
CA ARG A 196 -13.07 8.72 3.42
C ARG A 196 -14.56 8.92 3.12
N SER A 197 -15.38 8.80 4.13
CA SER A 197 -16.78 9.25 4.06
C SER A 197 -16.86 10.78 4.05
N SER A 198 -18.04 11.32 3.71
CA SER A 198 -18.27 12.76 3.69
C SER A 198 -18.10 13.43 5.06
N ASP A 199 -18.24 12.68 6.16
CA ASP A 199 -17.99 13.12 7.54
C ASP A 199 -16.52 12.93 7.97
N GLY A 200 -15.63 12.60 7.03
CA GLY A 200 -14.18 12.46 7.27
C GLY A 200 -13.74 11.16 7.92
N LYS A 201 -14.67 10.25 8.25
CA LYS A 201 -14.32 8.93 8.78
C LYS A 201 -13.59 8.12 7.72
N ILE A 202 -12.52 7.45 8.12
CA ILE A 202 -11.84 6.48 7.28
C ILE A 202 -12.81 5.32 7.07
N LEU A 203 -13.36 5.24 5.88
CA LEU A 203 -13.94 4.01 5.39
C LEU A 203 -12.74 3.16 5.01
N SER A 204 -12.17 2.45 5.99
CA SER A 204 -11.13 1.47 5.74
C SER A 204 -11.51 0.70 4.48
N GLY A 205 -10.52 0.33 3.66
CA GLY A 205 -10.76 -0.48 2.47
C GLY A 205 -11.35 -1.86 2.81
N ARG A 206 -12.49 -1.84 3.50
CA ARG A 206 -13.23 -3.03 3.93
C ARG A 206 -14.56 -3.12 3.24
N ARG A 207 -14.93 -4.33 2.87
CA ARG A 207 -16.26 -4.67 2.38
C ARG A 207 -16.76 -5.93 3.05
N GLY A 208 -18.03 -5.92 3.48
CA GLY A 208 -18.67 -7.11 4.02
C GLY A 208 -18.65 -8.26 3.01
N LEU A 209 -18.43 -9.45 3.52
CA LEU A 209 -18.50 -10.72 2.82
C LEU A 209 -19.60 -11.59 3.46
N PRO A 210 -20.17 -12.55 2.71
CA PRO A 210 -21.00 -13.59 3.29
C PRO A 210 -20.26 -14.30 4.43
N LEU A 211 -20.96 -14.58 5.53
CA LEU A 211 -20.37 -15.21 6.72
C LEU A 211 -19.73 -16.56 6.43
N GLU A 212 -20.32 -17.31 5.53
CA GLU A 212 -19.89 -18.66 5.12
C GLU A 212 -18.45 -18.65 4.55
N LEU A 213 -17.97 -17.51 4.04
CA LEU A 213 -16.58 -17.37 3.57
C LEU A 213 -15.58 -17.38 4.73
N CYS A 214 -16.00 -16.95 5.92
CA CYS A 214 -15.16 -16.88 7.10
C CYS A 214 -15.41 -18.01 8.10
N GLU A 215 -16.42 -18.82 7.90
CA GLU A 215 -16.72 -20.01 8.72
C GLU A 215 -15.87 -21.21 8.27
N ASN A 216 -15.56 -21.29 6.99
CA ASN A 216 -14.69 -22.30 6.42
C ASN A 216 -13.21 -21.95 6.63
N GLU A 217 -12.36 -22.95 6.63
CA GLU A 217 -10.92 -22.70 6.54
C GLU A 217 -10.58 -22.08 5.18
N ALA A 218 -9.65 -21.12 5.15
CA ALA A 218 -9.31 -20.41 3.91
C ALA A 218 -8.84 -21.31 2.76
N THR A 219 -8.38 -22.50 3.09
CA THR A 219 -7.94 -23.54 2.12
C THR A 219 -9.10 -24.26 1.45
N ASP A 220 -10.31 -24.16 2.01
CA ASP A 220 -11.46 -24.95 1.61
C ASP A 220 -12.55 -24.12 0.90
N LEU A 221 -12.17 -22.93 0.41
CA LEU A 221 -13.08 -22.10 -0.36
C LEU A 221 -13.44 -22.76 -1.70
N SER A 222 -14.72 -22.88 -1.96
CA SER A 222 -15.22 -23.32 -3.26
C SER A 222 -14.87 -22.30 -4.36
N PRO A 223 -14.83 -22.69 -5.64
CA PRO A 223 -14.58 -21.76 -6.75
C PRO A 223 -15.52 -20.54 -6.75
N THR A 224 -16.78 -20.72 -6.36
CA THR A 224 -17.76 -19.63 -6.24
C THR A 224 -17.37 -18.65 -5.13
N GLN A 225 -16.92 -19.15 -3.97
CA GLN A 225 -16.47 -18.32 -2.86
C GLN A 225 -15.19 -17.56 -3.21
N VAL A 226 -14.26 -18.20 -3.90
CA VAL A 226 -13.04 -17.57 -4.43
C VAL A 226 -13.38 -16.42 -5.37
N GLU A 227 -14.35 -16.59 -6.26
CA GLU A 227 -14.78 -15.53 -7.19
C GLU A 227 -15.50 -14.37 -6.48
N ILE A 228 -16.34 -14.67 -5.48
CA ILE A 228 -16.96 -13.63 -4.63
C ILE A 228 -15.88 -12.81 -3.92
N LEU A 229 -14.89 -13.48 -3.32
CA LEU A 229 -13.76 -12.82 -2.65
C LEU A 229 -12.98 -11.95 -3.63
N ARG A 230 -12.61 -12.50 -4.79
CA ARG A 230 -11.90 -11.79 -5.84
C ARG A 230 -12.64 -10.51 -6.27
N ARG A 231 -13.91 -10.62 -6.64
CA ARG A 231 -14.74 -9.48 -7.04
C ARG A 231 -14.81 -8.43 -5.94
N THR A 232 -15.00 -8.85 -4.70
CA THR A 232 -15.08 -7.93 -3.56
C THR A 232 -13.76 -7.18 -3.37
N LEU A 233 -12.63 -7.87 -3.36
CA LEU A 233 -11.30 -7.24 -3.23
C LEU A 233 -11.04 -6.24 -4.36
N LEU A 234 -11.39 -6.59 -5.60
CA LEU A 234 -11.23 -5.70 -6.76
C LEU A 234 -12.10 -4.45 -6.69
N THR A 235 -13.22 -4.47 -5.96
CA THR A 235 -14.10 -3.30 -5.76
C THR A 235 -13.69 -2.41 -4.60
N ILE A 236 -12.83 -2.86 -3.72
CA ILE A 236 -12.31 -2.03 -2.62
C ILE A 236 -11.39 -0.93 -3.17
N VAL A 237 -10.55 -1.29 -4.14
CA VAL A 237 -9.63 -0.36 -4.83
C VAL A 237 -10.27 0.06 -6.15
N ASP A 238 -11.43 0.72 -6.05
CA ASP A 238 -12.17 1.25 -7.19
C ASP A 238 -11.54 2.56 -7.72
N PRO A 239 -11.90 3.02 -8.95
CA PRO A 239 -11.37 4.25 -9.52
C PRO A 239 -11.55 5.47 -8.61
N ASN A 240 -12.69 5.60 -7.91
CA ASN A 240 -12.95 6.70 -7.01
C ASN A 240 -12.01 6.67 -5.78
N THR A 241 -11.72 5.49 -5.23
CA THR A 241 -10.72 5.32 -4.16
C THR A 241 -9.34 5.74 -4.64
N ILE A 242 -8.94 5.35 -5.85
CA ILE A 242 -7.65 5.73 -6.45
C ILE A 242 -7.61 7.24 -6.68
N GLN A 243 -8.65 7.84 -7.24
CA GLN A 243 -8.74 9.28 -7.45
C GLN A 243 -8.59 10.06 -6.14
N GLN A 244 -9.32 9.67 -5.09
CA GLN A 244 -9.18 10.31 -3.78
C GLN A 244 -7.77 10.15 -3.20
N THR A 245 -7.12 9.01 -3.41
CA THR A 245 -5.74 8.78 -3.01
C THR A 245 -4.79 9.67 -3.78
N THR A 246 -4.94 9.76 -5.09
CA THR A 246 -4.14 10.63 -5.97
C THR A 246 -4.26 12.10 -5.57
N LYS A 247 -5.48 12.58 -5.25
CA LYS A 247 -5.70 13.94 -4.73
C LYS A 247 -4.95 14.20 -3.41
N ARG A 248 -4.83 13.19 -2.53
CA ARG A 248 -4.07 13.33 -1.28
C ARG A 248 -2.55 13.35 -1.48
N LEU A 249 -2.05 12.86 -2.61
CA LEU A 249 -0.63 13.01 -2.97
C LEU A 249 -0.28 14.46 -3.32
N LEU A 250 -1.25 15.29 -3.66
CA LEU A 250 -1.06 16.70 -3.94
C LEU A 250 -1.23 17.52 -2.66
N LYS A 251 -0.38 18.51 -2.49
CA LYS A 251 -0.61 19.55 -1.50
C LYS A 251 -1.65 20.50 -2.09
N TYR A 252 -2.86 20.49 -1.56
CA TYR A 252 -3.80 21.59 -1.80
C TYR A 252 -3.35 22.76 -0.91
N GLU A 253 -2.94 23.83 -1.55
CA GLU A 253 -2.77 25.13 -0.89
C GLU A 253 -4.15 25.73 -0.60
#